data_ba7dd6ab3c6415d9deb2779ee81153a3
#
_entry.id   ba7dd6ab3c6415d9deb2779ee81153a3
#
_cell.length_a   1.000
_cell.length_b   1.000
_cell.length_c   1.000
_cell.angle_alpha   90.00
_cell.angle_beta   90.00
_cell.angle_gamma   90.00
#
_symmetry.space_group_name_H-M   'P 1'
#
loop_
_entity.id
_entity.type
_entity.pdbx_description
1 polymer ?
#
loop_
_entity_poly.entity_id
_entity_poly.type
_entity_poly.pdbx_seq_one_letter_code
_entity_poly.pdbx_strand_id
1 'polypeptide(L)'
;NIDDGSCITCLDNELTLNMVDSWGDGWNGNTWFIQDISTGTVTAFATLLNGSAGSETFCVPDGCYSMVCGSGIFQGEVSWTLTNDTGAVLASGGAPYSSNFTLGAAVCVSGCMDATACNYDPSAVFDDGSCDFSCYGCTDSTAYNYDPTTTVDDGSCMYCAVTASAVAFDAADSTSASGSVDLTLTG
;
A
#
# COMPACT_ATOMS: atom_id res chain seq x y z
N ASN A 1 18.80 18.31 -17.02
CA ASN A 1 18.86 19.03 -18.28
C ASN A 1 19.60 20.33 -18.02
N ILE A 2 20.75 20.51 -18.68
CA ILE A 2 21.44 21.80 -18.71
C ILE A 2 20.72 22.58 -19.79
N ASP A 3 19.97 23.60 -19.40
CA ASP A 3 19.41 24.57 -20.33
C ASP A 3 20.58 25.27 -21.04
N ASP A 4 20.78 24.94 -22.30
CA ASP A 4 21.78 25.58 -23.17
C ASP A 4 21.25 26.88 -23.79
N GLY A 5 20.10 27.37 -23.30
CA GLY A 5 19.46 28.59 -23.84
C GLY A 5 18.71 28.35 -25.15
N SER A 6 18.57 27.12 -25.62
CA SER A 6 17.64 26.80 -26.70
C SER A 6 16.22 26.80 -26.13
N CYS A 7 15.30 27.54 -26.73
CA CYS A 7 13.86 27.48 -26.43
C CYS A 7 13.35 26.07 -26.77
N ILE A 8 13.50 25.12 -25.86
CA ILE A 8 12.78 23.86 -25.94
C ILE A 8 11.38 24.18 -25.43
N THR A 9 10.43 24.31 -26.33
CA THR A 9 9.01 24.30 -25.93
C THR A 9 8.75 22.99 -25.24
N CYS A 10 8.35 23.04 -23.97
CA CYS A 10 7.90 21.87 -23.24
C CYS A 10 6.68 21.32 -24.00
N LEU A 11 6.81 20.14 -24.60
CA LEU A 11 5.71 19.46 -25.31
C LEU A 11 4.82 18.70 -24.34
N ASP A 12 5.32 18.52 -23.12
CA ASP A 12 4.67 17.84 -22.01
C ASP A 12 4.11 18.88 -21.01
N ASN A 13 3.94 18.49 -19.76
CA ASN A 13 3.46 19.42 -18.73
C ASN A 13 4.64 20.25 -18.19
N GLU A 14 4.57 21.56 -18.37
CA GLU A 14 5.52 22.46 -17.74
C GLU A 14 5.10 22.71 -16.29
N LEU A 15 5.98 22.37 -15.37
CA LEU A 15 5.78 22.51 -13.93
C LEU A 15 6.82 23.46 -13.35
N THR A 16 6.38 24.40 -12.52
CA THR A 16 7.28 25.27 -11.77
C THR A 16 7.16 24.99 -10.28
N LEU A 17 8.29 24.60 -9.67
CA LEU A 17 8.44 24.46 -8.24
C LEU A 17 8.98 25.77 -7.65
N ASN A 18 8.20 26.39 -6.77
CA ASN A 18 8.66 27.51 -5.96
C ASN A 18 9.03 26.99 -4.58
N MET A 19 10.26 27.22 -4.16
CA MET A 19 10.87 26.77 -2.92
C MET A 19 11.03 27.94 -1.96
N VAL A 20 10.74 27.74 -0.69
CA VAL A 20 10.92 28.75 0.37
C VAL A 20 11.57 28.09 1.57
N ASP A 21 12.53 28.80 2.15
CA ASP A 21 13.18 28.52 3.43
C ASP A 21 12.97 29.69 4.40
N SER A 22 12.44 29.41 5.58
CA SER A 22 12.06 30.46 6.52
C SER A 22 13.25 31.10 7.26
N TRP A 23 14.40 30.42 7.31
CA TRP A 23 15.63 30.95 7.92
C TRP A 23 16.60 31.58 6.93
N GLY A 24 16.53 31.21 5.67
CA GLY A 24 17.29 31.83 4.61
C GLY A 24 18.68 31.23 4.40
N ASP A 25 18.96 30.08 4.95
CA ASP A 25 20.23 29.37 4.78
C ASP A 25 20.11 28.16 3.84
N GLY A 26 18.92 27.97 3.26
CA GLY A 26 18.60 26.90 2.33
C GLY A 26 17.96 25.69 3.02
N TRP A 27 17.64 24.67 2.25
CA TRP A 27 16.86 23.54 2.71
C TRP A 27 17.65 22.48 3.51
N ASN A 28 18.91 22.74 3.82
CA ASN A 28 19.73 21.95 4.76
C ASN A 28 19.74 20.44 4.45
N GLY A 29 19.88 20.10 3.15
CA GLY A 29 19.86 18.73 2.68
C GLY A 29 18.47 18.14 2.46
N ASN A 30 17.39 18.90 2.69
CA ASN A 30 16.07 18.48 2.22
C ASN A 30 16.01 18.58 0.69
N THR A 31 15.37 17.58 0.10
CA THR A 31 15.18 17.46 -1.35
C THR A 31 13.71 17.32 -1.68
N TRP A 32 13.33 17.82 -2.83
CA TRP A 32 12.03 17.59 -3.43
C TRP A 32 12.21 16.84 -4.74
N PHE A 33 11.41 15.83 -4.97
CA PHE A 33 11.42 15.11 -6.25
C PHE A 33 10.06 14.52 -6.57
N ILE A 34 9.85 14.26 -7.86
CA ILE A 34 8.77 13.41 -8.37
C ILE A 34 9.36 12.21 -9.08
N GLN A 35 8.76 11.05 -8.81
CA GLN A 35 9.17 9.77 -9.34
C GLN A 35 8.00 9.12 -10.07
N ASP A 36 8.23 8.68 -11.31
CA ASP A 36 7.28 7.85 -12.05
C ASP A 36 7.10 6.51 -11.34
N ILE A 37 5.86 6.17 -10.98
CA ILE A 37 5.56 4.96 -10.19
C ILE A 37 5.78 3.70 -11.01
N SER A 38 5.53 3.75 -12.33
CA SER A 38 5.63 2.59 -13.20
C SER A 38 7.08 2.16 -13.47
N THR A 39 7.98 3.14 -13.53
CA THR A 39 9.40 2.91 -13.87
C THR A 39 10.34 3.06 -12.69
N GLY A 40 9.89 3.71 -11.61
CA GLY A 40 10.75 4.10 -10.49
C GLY A 40 11.75 5.22 -10.83
N THR A 41 11.59 5.88 -11.98
CA THR A 41 12.52 6.92 -12.44
C THR A 41 12.16 8.27 -11.83
N VAL A 42 13.17 8.97 -11.27
CA VAL A 42 13.01 10.36 -10.83
C VAL A 42 12.98 11.25 -12.07
N THR A 43 11.86 11.94 -12.29
CA THR A 43 11.61 12.78 -13.48
C THR A 43 11.89 14.25 -13.23
N ALA A 44 11.77 14.71 -11.97
CA ALA A 44 12.16 16.05 -11.55
C ALA A 44 12.75 15.99 -10.14
N PHE A 45 13.73 16.85 -9.89
CA PHE A 45 14.44 16.93 -8.61
C PHE A 45 14.87 18.35 -8.34
N ALA A 46 14.70 18.82 -7.11
CA ALA A 46 15.14 20.13 -6.67
C ALA A 46 15.59 20.13 -5.21
N THR A 47 16.43 21.10 -4.88
CA THR A 47 16.78 21.48 -3.52
C THR A 47 17.18 22.96 -3.49
N LEU A 48 16.92 23.64 -2.38
CA LEU A 48 17.39 25.02 -2.18
C LEU A 48 18.72 24.96 -1.41
N LEU A 49 19.82 25.20 -2.12
CA LEU A 49 21.15 25.09 -1.53
C LEU A 49 21.46 26.24 -0.56
N ASN A 50 20.98 27.46 -0.85
CA ASN A 50 21.20 28.68 -0.07
C ASN A 50 20.05 29.66 -0.29
N GLY A 51 19.89 30.58 0.65
CA GLY A 51 18.89 31.64 0.53
C GLY A 51 17.49 31.25 0.96
N SER A 52 16.60 32.23 1.01
CA SER A 52 15.24 32.09 1.54
C SER A 52 14.21 31.66 0.49
N ALA A 53 14.56 31.70 -0.81
CA ALA A 53 13.65 31.27 -1.88
C ALA A 53 14.39 30.91 -3.16
N GLY A 54 13.79 30.05 -3.96
CA GLY A 54 14.26 29.63 -5.27
C GLY A 54 13.11 29.10 -6.12
N SER A 55 13.35 28.95 -7.41
CA SER A 55 12.36 28.40 -8.34
C SER A 55 13.05 27.56 -9.40
N GLU A 56 12.46 26.41 -9.73
CA GLU A 56 12.92 25.53 -10.81
C GLU A 56 11.73 25.10 -11.68
N THR A 57 11.99 24.96 -12.98
CA THR A 57 10.98 24.56 -13.97
C THR A 57 11.37 23.22 -14.59
N PHE A 58 10.39 22.35 -14.74
CA PHE A 58 10.56 20.99 -15.26
C PHE A 58 9.54 20.71 -16.37
N CYS A 59 9.94 19.91 -17.35
CA CYS A 59 9.03 19.30 -18.32
C CYS A 59 8.80 17.85 -17.90
N VAL A 60 7.56 17.51 -17.58
CA VAL A 60 7.19 16.19 -17.06
C VAL A 60 6.09 15.58 -17.92
N PRO A 61 6.26 14.35 -18.44
CA PRO A 61 5.24 13.67 -19.23
C PRO A 61 3.93 13.45 -18.45
N ASP A 62 2.87 13.12 -19.19
CA ASP A 62 1.66 12.57 -18.57
C ASP A 62 2.00 11.27 -17.84
N GLY A 63 1.50 11.09 -16.62
CA GLY A 63 1.85 9.91 -15.84
C GLY A 63 1.28 9.87 -14.42
N CYS A 64 1.60 8.77 -13.76
CA CYS A 64 1.29 8.54 -12.35
C CYS A 64 2.58 8.66 -11.53
N TYR A 65 2.58 9.59 -10.60
CA TYR A 65 3.78 9.99 -9.88
C TYR A 65 3.63 9.91 -8.37
N SER A 66 4.72 9.60 -7.69
CA SER A 66 4.90 9.92 -6.27
C SER A 66 5.71 11.20 -6.14
N MET A 67 5.31 12.06 -5.21
CA MET A 67 5.99 13.30 -4.87
C MET A 67 6.49 13.20 -3.44
N VAL A 68 7.75 13.50 -3.21
CA VAL A 68 8.38 13.43 -1.90
C VAL A 68 9.17 14.72 -1.64
N CYS A 69 9.07 15.23 -0.40
CA CYS A 69 9.95 16.30 0.07
C CYS A 69 10.47 15.95 1.47
N GLY A 70 11.79 16.07 1.68
CA GLY A 70 12.42 15.79 2.97
C GLY A 70 13.83 15.25 2.87
N SER A 71 14.18 14.37 3.81
CA SER A 71 15.48 13.69 3.97
C SER A 71 16.60 14.51 4.60
N GLY A 72 16.43 15.83 4.78
CA GLY A 72 17.39 16.72 5.44
C GLY A 72 17.05 17.00 6.91
N ILE A 73 17.76 17.99 7.45
CA ILE A 73 17.52 18.53 8.79
C ILE A 73 16.70 19.82 8.71
N PHE A 74 16.20 20.33 9.84
CA PHE A 74 15.41 21.56 9.94
C PHE A 74 14.17 21.57 9.00
N GLN A 75 13.48 20.45 8.90
CA GLN A 75 12.34 20.25 7.99
C GLN A 75 11.21 21.26 8.20
N GLY A 76 11.05 21.81 9.40
CA GLY A 76 10.03 22.82 9.70
C GLY A 76 10.26 24.17 9.02
N GLU A 77 11.41 24.40 8.39
CA GLU A 77 11.75 25.62 7.66
C GLU A 77 11.38 25.55 6.17
N VAL A 78 11.20 24.31 5.68
CA VAL A 78 10.96 24.01 4.28
C VAL A 78 9.49 24.22 3.93
N SER A 79 9.25 24.98 2.88
CA SER A 79 7.94 25.04 2.21
C SER A 79 8.09 25.17 0.70
N TRP A 80 7.09 24.69 -0.03
CA TRP A 80 7.13 24.69 -1.48
C TRP A 80 5.72 24.75 -2.08
N THR A 81 5.65 25.20 -3.33
CA THR A 81 4.43 25.21 -4.15
C THR A 81 4.78 24.80 -5.57
N LEU A 82 4.07 23.79 -6.09
CA LEU A 82 4.16 23.33 -7.46
C LEU A 82 3.00 23.92 -8.27
N THR A 83 3.31 24.56 -9.38
CA THR A 83 2.33 25.14 -10.29
C THR A 83 2.51 24.60 -11.70
N ASN A 84 1.44 24.65 -12.50
CA ASN A 84 1.52 24.38 -13.94
C ASN A 84 1.88 25.66 -14.72
N ASP A 85 1.93 25.55 -16.05
CA ASP A 85 2.21 26.62 -17.01
C ASP A 85 1.25 27.82 -16.93
N THR A 86 0.01 27.60 -16.48
CA THR A 86 -0.99 28.65 -16.25
C THR A 86 -0.84 29.33 -14.89
N GLY A 87 0.06 28.86 -14.03
CA GLY A 87 0.23 29.32 -12.67
C GLY A 87 -0.78 28.73 -11.68
N ALA A 88 -1.59 27.75 -12.10
CA ALA A 88 -2.50 27.06 -11.19
C ALA A 88 -1.69 26.14 -10.24
N VAL A 89 -2.01 26.20 -8.95
CA VAL A 89 -1.36 25.38 -7.92
C VAL A 89 -1.85 23.93 -8.05
N LEU A 90 -0.91 23.03 -8.29
CA LEU A 90 -1.14 21.58 -8.35
C LEU A 90 -0.96 20.93 -6.97
N ALA A 91 0.05 21.37 -6.23
CA ALA A 91 0.33 20.91 -4.89
C ALA A 91 1.15 21.95 -4.11
N SER A 92 1.09 21.88 -2.78
CA SER A 92 1.95 22.67 -1.89
C SER A 92 2.17 21.92 -0.58
N GLY A 93 3.27 22.21 0.09
CA GLY A 93 3.58 21.55 1.37
C GLY A 93 4.87 22.03 1.98
N GLY A 94 5.36 21.26 2.94
CA GLY A 94 6.65 21.43 3.62
C GLY A 94 7.46 20.15 3.55
N ALA A 95 8.25 19.88 4.59
CA ALA A 95 8.94 18.62 4.81
C ALA A 95 8.66 18.12 6.25
N PRO A 96 8.48 16.81 6.48
CA PRO A 96 8.41 15.76 5.46
C PRO A 96 7.07 15.76 4.71
N TYR A 97 7.09 15.38 3.43
CA TYR A 97 5.90 15.27 2.59
C TYR A 97 6.01 14.05 1.68
N SER A 98 4.90 13.34 1.51
CA SER A 98 4.77 12.27 0.52
C SER A 98 3.32 12.20 0.05
N SER A 99 3.11 12.17 -1.25
CA SER A 99 1.78 12.03 -1.86
C SER A 99 1.90 11.49 -3.28
N ASN A 100 0.88 10.79 -3.71
CA ASN A 100 0.74 10.41 -5.10
C ASN A 100 -0.09 11.44 -5.86
N PHE A 101 0.19 11.66 -7.14
CA PHE A 101 -0.60 12.53 -8.00
C PHE A 101 -0.58 12.08 -9.45
N THR A 102 -1.61 12.49 -10.18
CA THR A 102 -1.75 12.24 -11.61
C THR A 102 -1.44 13.51 -12.37
N LEU A 103 -0.70 13.40 -13.47
CA LEU A 103 -0.37 14.50 -14.35
C LEU A 103 -0.89 14.26 -15.76
N GLY A 104 -1.46 15.30 -16.37
CA GLY A 104 -1.97 15.24 -17.74
C GLY A 104 -3.18 14.35 -17.91
N ALA A 105 -3.22 13.61 -19.01
CA ALA A 105 -4.33 12.72 -19.37
C ALA A 105 -4.16 11.28 -18.85
N ALA A 106 -3.16 11.00 -18.01
CA ALA A 106 -2.94 9.69 -17.46
C ALA A 106 -4.12 9.21 -16.59
N VAL A 107 -4.41 7.91 -16.63
CA VAL A 107 -5.42 7.28 -15.77
C VAL A 107 -4.69 6.46 -14.71
N CYS A 108 -4.70 6.96 -13.49
CA CYS A 108 -4.02 6.34 -12.35
C CYS A 108 -5.07 5.71 -11.44
N VAL A 109 -5.22 4.39 -11.54
CA VAL A 109 -6.19 3.64 -10.75
C VAL A 109 -5.63 3.41 -9.35
N SER A 110 -6.44 3.69 -8.33
CA SER A 110 -6.14 3.34 -6.94
C SER A 110 -6.90 2.08 -6.54
N GLY A 111 -6.29 1.19 -5.80
CA GLY A 111 -6.88 -0.06 -5.35
C GLY A 111 -5.89 -0.91 -4.58
N CYS A 112 -6.31 -2.11 -4.16
CA CYS A 112 -5.42 -3.04 -3.49
C CYS A 112 -4.38 -3.63 -4.45
N MET A 113 -3.11 -3.44 -4.14
CA MET A 113 -1.97 -3.94 -4.93
C MET A 113 -1.39 -5.26 -4.40
N ASP A 114 -1.91 -5.81 -3.31
CA ASP A 114 -1.47 -7.11 -2.80
C ASP A 114 -2.18 -8.25 -3.54
N ALA A 115 -1.41 -9.02 -4.33
CA ALA A 115 -1.94 -10.13 -5.13
C ALA A 115 -2.55 -11.28 -4.29
N THR A 116 -2.32 -11.29 -2.98
CA THR A 116 -2.94 -12.26 -2.07
C THR A 116 -4.25 -11.78 -1.48
N ALA A 117 -4.59 -10.49 -1.62
CA ALA A 117 -5.85 -9.96 -1.13
C ALA A 117 -7.05 -10.42 -1.96
N CYS A 118 -8.20 -10.52 -1.32
CA CYS A 118 -9.47 -10.93 -1.94
C CYS A 118 -9.98 -9.95 -2.99
N ASN A 119 -9.63 -8.68 -2.83
CA ASN A 119 -9.99 -7.57 -3.69
C ASN A 119 -8.80 -6.99 -4.46
N TYR A 120 -7.80 -7.84 -4.75
CA TYR A 120 -6.65 -7.43 -5.58
C TYR A 120 -7.10 -6.85 -6.92
N ASP A 121 -6.61 -5.66 -7.23
CA ASP A 121 -6.83 -5.01 -8.53
C ASP A 121 -5.51 -4.95 -9.32
N PRO A 122 -5.35 -5.78 -10.37
CA PRO A 122 -4.13 -5.79 -11.18
C PRO A 122 -3.95 -4.53 -12.03
N SER A 123 -4.97 -3.66 -12.11
CA SER A 123 -4.89 -2.37 -12.80
C SER A 123 -4.50 -1.22 -11.87
N ALA A 124 -4.49 -1.45 -10.56
CA ALA A 124 -4.09 -0.43 -9.60
C ALA A 124 -2.60 -0.08 -9.75
N VAL A 125 -2.32 1.21 -9.76
CA VAL A 125 -0.96 1.78 -9.76
C VAL A 125 -0.67 2.51 -8.45
N PHE A 126 -1.71 2.84 -7.68
CA PHE A 126 -1.61 3.38 -6.33
C PHE A 126 -2.27 2.42 -5.35
N ASP A 127 -1.53 2.01 -4.32
CA ASP A 127 -2.13 1.31 -3.20
C ASP A 127 -2.92 2.32 -2.35
N ASP A 128 -4.21 2.05 -2.16
CA ASP A 128 -5.12 2.88 -1.36
C ASP A 128 -5.36 2.31 0.05
N GLY A 129 -4.67 1.23 0.40
CA GLY A 129 -4.81 0.54 1.68
C GLY A 129 -6.13 -0.23 1.84
N SER A 130 -6.87 -0.45 0.75
CA SER A 130 -8.18 -1.13 0.77
C SER A 130 -8.09 -2.66 0.77
N CYS A 131 -6.89 -3.24 0.88
CA CYS A 131 -6.70 -4.70 0.81
C CYS A 131 -7.56 -5.43 1.86
N ASP A 132 -8.37 -6.36 1.38
CA ASP A 132 -9.26 -7.20 2.18
C ASP A 132 -8.79 -8.65 2.14
N PHE A 133 -8.64 -9.26 3.31
CA PHE A 133 -8.24 -10.66 3.49
C PHE A 133 -9.34 -11.51 4.15
N SER A 134 -10.57 -11.00 4.22
CA SER A 134 -11.69 -11.68 4.86
C SER A 134 -12.15 -12.94 4.12
N CYS A 135 -11.67 -13.18 2.90
CA CYS A 135 -11.97 -14.40 2.14
C CYS A 135 -11.21 -15.64 2.63
N TYR A 136 -10.24 -15.48 3.51
CA TYR A 136 -9.43 -16.56 4.04
C TYR A 136 -10.08 -17.22 5.27
N GLY A 137 -10.02 -18.54 5.36
CA GLY A 137 -10.51 -19.32 6.47
C GLY A 137 -10.72 -20.78 6.11
N CYS A 138 -11.35 -21.56 7.01
CA CYS A 138 -11.63 -22.96 6.74
C CYS A 138 -12.78 -23.13 5.75
N THR A 139 -12.51 -23.69 4.58
CA THR A 139 -13.50 -23.95 3.51
C THR A 139 -14.08 -25.37 3.54
N ASP A 140 -13.60 -26.25 4.44
CA ASP A 140 -14.11 -27.63 4.56
C ASP A 140 -15.35 -27.67 5.45
N SER A 141 -16.50 -27.99 4.84
CA SER A 141 -17.79 -28.09 5.54
C SER A 141 -17.85 -29.20 6.61
N THR A 142 -16.86 -30.09 6.67
CA THR A 142 -16.76 -31.13 7.71
C THR A 142 -15.96 -30.68 8.92
N ALA A 143 -15.23 -29.56 8.81
CA ALA A 143 -14.49 -28.97 9.91
C ALA A 143 -15.44 -28.26 10.89
N TYR A 144 -15.08 -28.27 12.14
CA TYR A 144 -15.84 -27.65 13.22
C TYR A 144 -15.84 -26.11 13.11
N ASN A 145 -14.79 -25.52 12.54
CA ASN A 145 -14.63 -24.08 12.31
C ASN A 145 -14.86 -23.68 10.83
N TYR A 146 -15.68 -24.46 10.11
CA TYR A 146 -16.09 -24.12 8.76
C TYR A 146 -16.74 -22.74 8.70
N ASP A 147 -16.29 -21.91 7.77
CA ASP A 147 -16.88 -20.61 7.49
C ASP A 147 -17.39 -20.56 6.04
N PRO A 148 -18.71 -20.55 5.82
CA PRO A 148 -19.29 -20.53 4.48
C PRO A 148 -19.04 -19.21 3.71
N THR A 149 -18.53 -18.18 4.36
CA THR A 149 -18.23 -16.87 3.73
C THR A 149 -16.83 -16.83 3.15
N THR A 150 -15.93 -17.72 3.57
CA THR A 150 -14.58 -17.80 3.06
C THR A 150 -14.51 -18.56 1.74
N THR A 151 -13.60 -18.13 0.86
CA THR A 151 -13.41 -18.73 -0.46
C THR A 151 -12.00 -19.28 -0.68
N VAL A 152 -11.08 -18.94 0.21
CA VAL A 152 -9.68 -19.38 0.18
C VAL A 152 -9.36 -20.13 1.46
N ASP A 153 -8.96 -21.40 1.35
CA ASP A 153 -8.52 -22.18 2.50
C ASP A 153 -7.15 -21.67 2.99
N ASP A 154 -7.07 -21.30 4.25
CA ASP A 154 -5.86 -20.83 4.92
C ASP A 154 -5.16 -21.94 5.74
N GLY A 155 -5.68 -23.17 5.68
CA GLY A 155 -5.20 -24.31 6.45
C GLY A 155 -5.60 -24.29 7.92
N SER A 156 -6.53 -23.45 8.33
CA SER A 156 -7.00 -23.32 9.72
C SER A 156 -8.06 -24.35 10.10
N CYS A 157 -8.45 -25.26 9.18
CA CYS A 157 -9.50 -26.21 9.43
C CYS A 157 -9.20 -27.11 10.66
N MET A 158 -10.14 -27.14 11.60
CA MET A 158 -10.05 -27.96 12.81
C MET A 158 -11.07 -29.09 12.77
N TYR A 159 -10.61 -30.33 13.08
CA TYR A 159 -11.43 -31.51 13.07
C TYR A 159 -11.48 -32.09 14.49
N CYS A 160 -12.69 -32.42 14.96
CA CYS A 160 -12.84 -33.16 16.21
C CYS A 160 -12.49 -34.64 16.00
N ALA A 161 -11.31 -35.06 16.42
CA ALA A 161 -10.94 -36.46 16.45
C ALA A 161 -11.48 -37.13 17.74
N VAL A 162 -12.76 -37.45 17.78
CA VAL A 162 -13.31 -38.23 18.89
C VAL A 162 -13.26 -39.69 18.53
N THR A 163 -12.48 -40.49 19.27
CA THR A 163 -12.48 -41.94 19.18
C THR A 163 -13.36 -42.52 20.29
N ALA A 164 -14.36 -43.31 19.89
CA ALA A 164 -15.18 -44.04 20.82
C ALA A 164 -14.73 -45.50 20.84
N SER A 165 -14.35 -46.02 21.99
CA SER A 165 -14.12 -47.43 22.20
C SER A 165 -15.19 -48.02 23.11
N ALA A 166 -15.80 -49.12 22.68
CA ALA A 166 -16.78 -49.85 23.48
C ALA A 166 -16.21 -51.20 23.85
N VAL A 167 -16.17 -51.51 25.13
CA VAL A 167 -15.81 -52.86 25.63
C VAL A 167 -17.09 -53.47 26.19
N ALA A 168 -17.51 -54.55 25.55
CA ALA A 168 -18.64 -55.33 26.03
C ALA A 168 -18.15 -56.40 27.04
N PHE A 169 -18.76 -56.46 28.17
CA PHE A 169 -18.51 -57.50 29.16
C PHE A 169 -19.68 -58.49 29.11
N ASP A 170 -19.38 -59.75 28.84
CA ASP A 170 -20.36 -60.81 28.89
C ASP A 170 -20.84 -61.04 30.31
N ALA A 171 -22.11 -61.41 30.46
CA ALA A 171 -22.62 -61.87 31.74
C ALA A 171 -21.90 -63.13 32.22
N ALA A 172 -21.56 -63.20 33.51
CA ALA A 172 -20.78 -64.23 34.08
C ALA A 172 -21.48 -65.60 34.05
N ASP A 173 -22.79 -65.62 33.77
CA ASP A 173 -23.57 -66.84 33.56
C ASP A 173 -24.78 -66.62 32.63
N SER A 174 -25.29 -67.70 32.07
CA SER A 174 -26.42 -67.68 31.14
C SER A 174 -27.79 -67.40 31.79
N THR A 175 -27.85 -67.13 33.09
CA THR A 175 -29.07 -66.93 33.88
C THR A 175 -29.21 -65.46 34.35
N SER A 176 -28.19 -64.65 34.26
CA SER A 176 -28.26 -63.25 34.67
C SER A 176 -28.08 -62.31 33.44
N ALA A 177 -29.06 -61.49 33.19
CA ALA A 177 -29.03 -60.43 32.15
C ALA A 177 -28.18 -59.23 32.62
N SER A 178 -26.93 -59.47 33.06
CA SER A 178 -26.05 -58.45 33.68
C SER A 178 -24.89 -58.03 32.80
N GLY A 179 -24.99 -58.20 31.48
CA GLY A 179 -24.01 -57.66 30.55
C GLY A 179 -23.98 -56.11 30.61
N SER A 180 -22.81 -55.52 30.61
CA SER A 180 -22.61 -54.06 30.57
C SER A 180 -21.71 -53.70 29.39
N VAL A 181 -21.95 -52.50 28.87
CA VAL A 181 -21.07 -51.87 27.86
C VAL A 181 -20.46 -50.67 28.50
N ASP A 182 -19.13 -50.64 28.56
CA ASP A 182 -18.42 -49.40 28.95
C ASP A 182 -18.03 -48.63 27.69
N LEU A 183 -18.45 -47.36 27.62
CA LEU A 183 -18.17 -46.47 26.51
C LEU A 183 -17.17 -45.43 26.97
N THR A 184 -15.97 -45.45 26.43
CA THR A 184 -14.94 -44.46 26.71
C THR A 184 -14.81 -43.52 25.48
N LEU A 185 -15.02 -42.22 25.69
CA LEU A 185 -14.73 -41.18 24.71
C LEU A 185 -13.38 -40.56 25.04
N THR A 186 -12.47 -40.53 24.06
CA THR A 186 -11.20 -39.82 24.14
C THR A 186 -11.12 -38.87 22.99
N GLY A 187 -10.86 -37.57 23.27
CA GLY A 187 -10.71 -36.46 22.31
C GLY A 187 -9.45 -35.69 22.59
#